data_8d2eac4500eef249818775c03f57bb84
#
_entry.id   8d2eac4500eef249818775c03f57bb84
#
_cell.length_a   1.000
_cell.length_b   1.000
_cell.length_c   1.000
_cell.angle_alpha   90.00
_cell.angle_beta   90.00
_cell.angle_gamma   90.00
#
_symmetry.space_group_name_H-M   'P 1'
#
loop_
_entity.id
_entity.type
_entity.pdbx_description
1 polymer ?
#
loop_
_entity_poly.entity_id
_entity_poly.type
_entity_poly.pdbx_seq_one_letter_code
_entity_poly.pdbx_strand_id
1 'polypeptide(L)'
;MSFASGLRQLLALRQTDVVAELRRGDTLENILSKHLLTVEGAADDEILTSILLLSPDGKHLTHGAAPSLPQPYVDAINGSEIGPSAGSCGTAAYLGEPVYVSDIATDPRWAAYRDLALPHGLRSCWSTPIRRSDGGVMGTFAIYHRSPGAPTRDELKLIDFITGNVARTITWARNPHATVDAIEILPKQIAAMQAVTGAIMQHGAILGEEGREAIEALVKDVDKFAEIVRAQNFPVPAEPRPQSA
;
A
#
# COMPACT_ATOMS: atom_id res chain seq x y z
N MET A 1 10.51 15.97 13.88
CA MET A 1 9.48 14.93 13.56
C MET A 1 10.19 13.60 13.64
N SER A 2 9.58 12.53 14.16
CA SER A 2 10.23 11.21 14.14
C SER A 2 10.27 10.67 12.71
N PHE A 3 11.28 9.88 12.36
CA PHE A 3 11.44 9.19 11.09
C PHE A 3 10.11 8.56 10.60
N ALA A 4 9.43 7.81 11.50
CA ALA A 4 8.17 7.15 11.18
C ALA A 4 7.03 8.11 10.80
N SER A 5 6.98 9.33 11.37
CA SER A 5 5.95 10.32 11.02
C SER A 5 6.24 10.97 9.67
N GLY A 6 7.50 11.25 9.37
CA GLY A 6 7.93 11.78 8.08
C GLY A 6 7.64 10.84 6.92
N LEU A 7 8.01 9.56 7.06
CA LEU A 7 7.75 8.55 6.02
C LEU A 7 6.24 8.34 5.80
N ARG A 8 5.44 8.29 6.86
CA ARG A 8 3.98 8.18 6.74
C ARG A 8 3.38 9.33 5.93
N GLN A 9 3.85 10.55 6.17
CA GLN A 9 3.41 11.72 5.41
C GLN A 9 3.82 11.65 3.94
N LEU A 10 5.07 11.26 3.65
CA LEU A 10 5.56 11.07 2.28
C LEU A 10 4.76 10.01 1.53
N LEU A 11 4.47 8.87 2.17
CA LEU A 11 3.68 7.81 1.56
C LEU A 11 2.20 8.19 1.38
N ALA A 12 1.63 9.01 2.27
CA ALA A 12 0.28 9.55 2.07
C ALA A 12 0.21 10.48 0.86
N LEU A 13 1.18 11.38 0.69
CA LEU A 13 1.31 12.21 -0.51
C LEU A 13 1.52 11.35 -1.76
N ARG A 14 2.35 10.32 -1.67
CA ARG A 14 2.60 9.40 -2.77
C ARG A 14 1.33 8.68 -3.26
N GLN A 15 0.37 8.36 -2.36
CA GLN A 15 -0.91 7.76 -2.76
C GLN A 15 -1.74 8.69 -3.66
N THR A 16 -1.64 10.00 -3.49
CA THR A 16 -2.29 10.98 -4.38
C THR A 16 -1.70 10.94 -5.78
N ASP A 17 -0.37 10.79 -5.88
CA ASP A 17 0.31 10.70 -7.16
C ASP A 17 -0.03 9.41 -7.92
N VAL A 18 -0.21 8.29 -7.21
CA VAL A 18 -0.57 6.98 -7.81
C VAL A 18 -1.79 7.09 -8.73
N VAL A 19 -2.83 7.80 -8.31
CA VAL A 19 -4.04 7.99 -9.12
C VAL A 19 -3.74 8.75 -10.41
N ALA A 20 -2.94 9.81 -10.33
CA ALA A 20 -2.53 10.58 -11.49
C ALA A 20 -1.65 9.75 -12.45
N GLU A 21 -0.79 8.89 -11.91
CA GLU A 21 0.07 7.98 -12.67
C GLU A 21 -0.75 6.91 -13.40
N LEU A 22 -1.71 6.29 -12.72
CA LEU A 22 -2.62 5.32 -13.34
C LEU A 22 -3.42 5.93 -14.49
N ARG A 23 -3.86 7.20 -14.35
CA ARG A 23 -4.55 7.92 -15.43
C ARG A 23 -3.66 8.19 -16.65
N ARG A 24 -2.37 8.44 -16.42
CA ARG A 24 -1.41 8.61 -17.52
C ARG A 24 -1.02 7.30 -18.19
N GLY A 25 -1.42 6.16 -17.63
CA GLY A 25 -1.06 4.83 -18.11
C GLY A 25 0.35 4.39 -17.68
N ASP A 26 0.89 4.95 -16.58
CA ASP A 26 2.16 4.49 -16.00
C ASP A 26 2.03 3.00 -15.62
N THR A 27 3.07 2.22 -15.84
CA THR A 27 3.06 0.79 -15.50
C THR A 27 3.08 0.57 -13.99
N LEU A 28 2.51 -0.55 -13.53
CA LEU A 28 2.54 -0.90 -12.11
C LEU A 28 3.97 -0.95 -11.57
N GLU A 29 4.91 -1.50 -12.33
CA GLU A 29 6.33 -1.54 -11.97
C GLU A 29 6.91 -0.14 -11.72
N ASN A 30 6.66 0.82 -12.61
CA ASN A 30 7.12 2.20 -12.44
C ASN A 30 6.52 2.87 -11.19
N ILE A 31 5.23 2.65 -10.95
CA ILE A 31 4.53 3.19 -9.77
C ILE A 31 5.10 2.59 -8.49
N LEU A 32 5.29 1.27 -8.44
CA LEU A 32 5.87 0.57 -7.30
C LEU A 32 7.34 0.96 -7.08
N SER A 33 8.13 1.12 -8.14
CA SER A 33 9.53 1.56 -8.04
C SER A 33 9.64 2.93 -7.38
N LYS A 34 8.81 3.90 -7.77
CA LYS A 34 8.77 5.22 -7.12
C LYS A 34 8.35 5.12 -5.64
N HIS A 35 7.47 4.18 -5.31
CA HIS A 35 7.06 3.92 -3.93
C HIS A 35 8.22 3.39 -3.09
N LEU A 36 8.98 2.42 -3.63
CA LEU A 36 10.15 1.85 -2.97
C LEU A 36 11.27 2.87 -2.81
N LEU A 37 11.56 3.68 -3.83
CA LEU A 37 12.55 4.77 -3.74
C LEU A 37 12.18 5.80 -2.65
N THR A 38 10.88 6.05 -2.43
CA THR A 38 10.44 6.91 -1.32
C THR A 38 10.74 6.26 0.04
N VAL A 39 10.58 4.94 0.17
CA VAL A 39 10.91 4.19 1.39
C VAL A 39 12.42 4.18 1.63
N GLU A 40 13.22 3.84 0.61
CA GLU A 40 14.67 3.78 0.67
C GLU A 40 15.30 5.16 0.98
N GLY A 41 14.80 6.21 0.32
CA GLY A 41 15.30 7.58 0.54
C GLY A 41 14.91 8.20 1.88
N ALA A 42 13.94 7.63 2.58
CA ALA A 42 13.54 8.09 3.92
C ALA A 42 14.21 7.28 5.03
N ALA A 43 14.87 6.16 4.76
CA ALA A 43 15.54 5.36 5.76
C ALA A 43 16.84 6.03 6.25
N ASP A 44 17.14 5.88 7.55
CA ASP A 44 18.38 6.39 8.14
C ASP A 44 19.60 5.55 7.74
N ASP A 45 19.37 4.25 7.47
CA ASP A 45 20.39 3.29 7.02
C ASP A 45 20.20 2.95 5.54
N GLU A 46 21.27 2.49 4.88
CA GLU A 46 21.20 2.01 3.51
C GLU A 46 20.42 0.69 3.46
N ILE A 47 19.16 0.80 3.08
CA ILE A 47 18.29 -0.35 2.82
C ILE A 47 18.03 -0.51 1.33
N LEU A 48 17.79 -1.73 0.89
CA LEU A 48 17.32 -2.05 -0.45
C LEU A 48 15.97 -2.72 -0.33
N THR A 49 15.06 -2.43 -1.25
CA THR A 49 13.69 -2.94 -1.15
C THR A 49 13.24 -3.66 -2.42
N SER A 50 12.32 -4.61 -2.27
CA SER A 50 11.67 -5.24 -3.41
C SER A 50 10.19 -5.53 -3.17
N ILE A 51 9.45 -5.59 -4.26
CA ILE A 51 8.11 -6.15 -4.34
C ILE A 51 8.15 -7.28 -5.35
N LEU A 52 7.78 -8.47 -4.92
CA LEU A 52 7.49 -9.60 -5.79
C LEU A 52 5.98 -9.84 -5.81
N LEU A 53 5.43 -10.10 -6.99
CA LEU A 53 4.00 -10.33 -7.19
C LEU A 53 3.74 -11.83 -7.30
N LEU A 54 2.73 -12.32 -6.60
CA LEU A 54 2.28 -13.70 -6.73
C LEU A 54 1.63 -13.89 -8.09
N SER A 55 2.11 -14.88 -8.83
CA SER A 55 1.59 -15.27 -10.14
C SER A 55 0.13 -15.77 -10.04
N PRO A 56 -0.62 -15.74 -11.15
CA PRO A 56 -2.02 -16.19 -11.16
C PRO A 56 -2.22 -17.66 -10.74
N ASP A 57 -1.21 -18.52 -10.95
CA ASP A 57 -1.24 -19.92 -10.52
C ASP A 57 -1.07 -20.10 -9.00
N GLY A 58 -0.70 -19.01 -8.29
CA GLY A 58 -0.48 -19.01 -6.85
C GLY A 58 0.77 -19.76 -6.40
N LYS A 59 1.72 -20.04 -7.30
CA LYS A 59 2.90 -20.89 -7.01
C LYS A 59 4.23 -20.20 -7.17
N HIS A 60 4.29 -19.08 -7.89
CA HIS A 60 5.55 -18.41 -8.22
C HIS A 60 5.49 -16.93 -7.84
N LEU A 61 6.66 -16.38 -7.50
CA LEU A 61 6.82 -14.94 -7.31
C LEU A 61 7.53 -14.34 -8.53
N THR A 62 6.89 -13.38 -9.17
CA THR A 62 7.44 -12.65 -10.31
C THR A 62 7.85 -11.23 -9.90
N HIS A 63 8.75 -10.62 -10.68
CA HIS A 63 9.19 -9.25 -10.44
C HIS A 63 8.02 -8.27 -10.44
N GLY A 64 7.96 -7.42 -9.42
CA GLY A 64 7.04 -6.29 -9.32
C GLY A 64 7.78 -4.97 -9.35
N ALA A 65 8.77 -4.79 -8.47
CA ALA A 65 9.71 -3.66 -8.45
C ALA A 65 10.89 -3.95 -7.51
N ALA A 66 12.08 -3.50 -7.87
CA ALA A 66 13.29 -3.58 -7.04
C ALA A 66 14.32 -2.53 -7.50
N PRO A 67 14.06 -1.23 -7.30
CA PRO A 67 14.78 -0.16 -8.00
C PRO A 67 16.28 -0.12 -7.67
N SER A 68 16.68 -0.52 -6.46
CA SER A 68 18.06 -0.42 -5.98
C SER A 68 18.75 -1.78 -5.80
N LEU A 69 18.04 -2.90 -6.00
CA LEU A 69 18.65 -4.21 -5.96
C LEU A 69 19.49 -4.47 -7.23
N PRO A 70 20.63 -5.18 -7.13
CA PRO A 70 21.43 -5.56 -8.29
C PRO A 70 20.63 -6.38 -9.29
N GLN A 71 20.65 -5.98 -10.56
CA GLN A 71 19.88 -6.63 -11.63
C GLN A 71 20.14 -8.15 -11.73
N PRO A 72 21.40 -8.65 -11.63
CA PRO A 72 21.64 -10.09 -11.66
C PRO A 72 20.94 -10.87 -10.54
N TYR A 73 20.79 -10.24 -9.36
CA TYR A 73 20.03 -10.84 -8.27
C TYR A 73 18.51 -10.82 -8.55
N VAL A 74 17.99 -9.69 -9.05
CA VAL A 74 16.57 -9.57 -9.45
C VAL A 74 16.20 -10.63 -10.50
N ASP A 75 17.04 -10.80 -11.52
CA ASP A 75 16.84 -11.79 -12.58
C ASP A 75 16.83 -13.22 -12.05
N ALA A 76 17.76 -13.53 -11.12
CA ALA A 76 17.91 -14.86 -10.55
C ALA A 76 16.73 -15.29 -9.66
N ILE A 77 16.06 -14.35 -8.99
CA ILE A 77 14.92 -14.66 -8.12
C ILE A 77 13.56 -14.53 -8.83
N ASN A 78 13.54 -13.97 -10.05
CA ASN A 78 12.31 -13.79 -10.81
C ASN A 78 11.72 -15.15 -11.25
N GLY A 79 10.45 -15.38 -10.95
CA GLY A 79 9.77 -16.63 -11.24
C GLY A 79 10.06 -17.76 -10.23
N SER A 80 10.70 -17.47 -9.10
CA SER A 80 10.98 -18.47 -8.07
C SER A 80 9.69 -19.04 -7.47
N GLU A 81 9.68 -20.37 -7.25
CA GLU A 81 8.57 -21.06 -6.61
C GLU A 81 8.48 -20.68 -5.13
N ILE A 82 7.24 -20.51 -4.61
CA ILE A 82 7.01 -20.32 -3.18
C ILE A 82 7.12 -21.65 -2.44
N GLY A 83 7.55 -21.61 -1.18
CA GLY A 83 7.67 -22.84 -0.39
C GLY A 83 8.16 -22.58 1.03
N PRO A 84 8.21 -23.62 1.88
CA PRO A 84 8.57 -23.50 3.28
C PRO A 84 10.03 -23.08 3.51
N SER A 85 10.88 -23.18 2.48
CA SER A 85 12.32 -22.84 2.53
C SER A 85 12.76 -22.13 1.25
N ALA A 86 11.96 -21.17 0.77
CA ALA A 86 12.19 -20.42 -0.46
C ALA A 86 12.65 -18.98 -0.17
N GLY A 87 13.71 -18.81 0.60
CA GLY A 87 14.16 -17.51 1.10
C GLY A 87 13.13 -16.85 1.99
N SER A 88 13.26 -15.52 2.24
CA SER A 88 12.26 -14.80 3.03
C SER A 88 10.96 -14.60 2.24
N CYS A 89 11.04 -14.18 0.98
CA CYS A 89 9.86 -13.82 0.17
C CYS A 89 9.00 -15.02 -0.19
N GLY A 90 9.61 -16.08 -0.73
CA GLY A 90 8.88 -17.29 -1.10
C GLY A 90 8.27 -18.00 0.11
N THR A 91 8.97 -17.97 1.25
CA THR A 91 8.45 -18.54 2.50
C THR A 91 7.30 -17.66 3.07
N ALA A 92 7.43 -16.33 3.03
CA ALA A 92 6.36 -15.44 3.49
C ALA A 92 5.10 -15.56 2.62
N ALA A 93 5.25 -15.69 1.30
CA ALA A 93 4.12 -15.91 0.40
C ALA A 93 3.44 -17.25 0.65
N TYR A 94 4.22 -18.32 0.89
CA TYR A 94 3.74 -19.68 1.15
C TYR A 94 2.95 -19.76 2.48
N LEU A 95 3.52 -19.22 3.56
CA LEU A 95 2.90 -19.23 4.88
C LEU A 95 1.76 -18.20 4.99
N GLY A 96 1.77 -17.18 4.16
CA GLY A 96 0.93 -16.01 4.34
C GLY A 96 1.30 -15.19 5.58
N GLU A 97 2.49 -15.33 6.14
CA GLU A 97 2.94 -14.66 7.36
C GLU A 97 4.30 -13.97 7.13
N PRO A 98 4.64 -12.91 7.90
CA PRO A 98 5.95 -12.28 7.81
C PRO A 98 7.09 -13.27 8.13
N VAL A 99 8.17 -13.16 7.37
CA VAL A 99 9.40 -13.96 7.57
C VAL A 99 10.59 -13.01 7.64
N TYR A 100 11.15 -12.88 8.84
CA TYR A 100 12.28 -12.00 9.11
C TYR A 100 13.54 -12.84 9.34
N VAL A 101 14.43 -12.82 8.35
CA VAL A 101 15.73 -13.53 8.41
C VAL A 101 16.79 -12.54 8.83
N SER A 102 17.36 -12.78 10.01
CA SER A 102 18.36 -11.90 10.60
C SER A 102 19.76 -12.08 10.02
N ASP A 103 20.10 -13.27 9.49
CA ASP A 103 21.35 -13.49 8.76
C ASP A 103 21.15 -14.54 7.65
N ILE A 104 21.22 -14.07 6.41
CA ILE A 104 21.10 -14.88 5.19
C ILE A 104 22.18 -15.98 5.13
N ALA A 105 23.38 -15.71 5.65
CA ALA A 105 24.48 -16.66 5.58
C ALA A 105 24.21 -17.95 6.35
N THR A 106 23.40 -17.89 7.40
CA THR A 106 23.20 -19.01 8.33
C THR A 106 21.77 -19.56 8.34
N ASP A 107 20.78 -18.78 7.90
CA ASP A 107 19.37 -19.21 7.93
C ASP A 107 19.11 -20.36 6.93
N PRO A 108 18.52 -21.48 7.38
CA PRO A 108 18.26 -22.63 6.52
C PRO A 108 17.28 -22.34 5.38
N ARG A 109 16.38 -21.38 5.51
CA ARG A 109 15.44 -20.98 4.44
C ARG A 109 16.16 -20.37 3.25
N TRP A 110 17.40 -19.91 3.44
CA TRP A 110 18.24 -19.34 2.40
C TRP A 110 19.27 -20.30 1.80
N ALA A 111 19.24 -21.59 2.18
CA ALA A 111 20.24 -22.57 1.72
C ALA A 111 20.40 -22.60 0.19
N ALA A 112 19.32 -22.50 -0.56
CA ALA A 112 19.32 -22.48 -2.02
C ALA A 112 19.57 -21.08 -2.64
N TYR A 113 19.48 -20.00 -1.85
CA TYR A 113 19.51 -18.62 -2.34
C TYR A 113 20.69 -17.80 -1.80
N ARG A 114 21.41 -18.28 -0.79
CA ARG A 114 22.50 -17.52 -0.16
C ARG A 114 23.63 -17.18 -1.13
N ASP A 115 23.98 -18.12 -2.02
CA ASP A 115 25.04 -17.91 -3.01
C ASP A 115 24.64 -16.91 -4.10
N LEU A 116 23.35 -16.63 -4.25
CA LEU A 116 22.84 -15.56 -5.09
C LEU A 116 22.86 -14.20 -4.37
N ALA A 117 22.63 -14.16 -3.06
CA ALA A 117 22.46 -12.95 -2.30
C ALA A 117 23.78 -12.38 -1.72
N LEU A 118 24.63 -13.24 -1.14
CA LEU A 118 25.84 -12.85 -0.44
C LEU A 118 26.87 -12.10 -1.32
N PRO A 119 27.09 -12.47 -2.60
CA PRO A 119 27.99 -11.71 -3.48
C PRO A 119 27.57 -10.26 -3.70
N HIS A 120 26.29 -9.95 -3.49
CA HIS A 120 25.75 -8.60 -3.59
C HIS A 120 25.70 -7.86 -2.24
N GLY A 121 26.29 -8.43 -1.19
CA GLY A 121 26.35 -7.85 0.14
C GLY A 121 25.02 -7.89 0.91
N LEU A 122 24.05 -8.70 0.49
CA LEU A 122 22.78 -8.84 1.19
C LEU A 122 22.94 -9.79 2.38
N ARG A 123 22.75 -9.30 3.62
CA ARG A 123 23.04 -10.04 4.84
C ARG A 123 21.79 -10.36 5.66
N SER A 124 20.76 -9.53 5.64
CA SER A 124 19.46 -9.86 6.23
C SER A 124 18.33 -9.52 5.26
N CYS A 125 17.19 -10.17 5.42
CA CYS A 125 16.02 -9.95 4.58
C CYS A 125 14.74 -10.12 5.40
N TRP A 126 13.95 -9.05 5.46
CA TRP A 126 12.67 -9.03 6.15
C TRP A 126 11.55 -8.96 5.12
N SER A 127 10.77 -10.01 5.01
CA SER A 127 9.68 -10.09 4.02
C SER A 127 8.32 -10.19 4.69
N THR A 128 7.38 -9.38 4.18
CA THR A 128 6.00 -9.32 4.65
C THR A 128 5.05 -9.56 3.49
N PRO A 129 4.04 -10.44 3.62
CA PRO A 129 3.07 -10.67 2.55
C PRO A 129 2.18 -9.46 2.34
N ILE A 130 2.00 -9.08 1.07
CA ILE A 130 1.06 -8.07 0.62
C ILE A 130 -0.30 -8.75 0.48
N ARG A 131 -1.32 -8.28 1.23
CA ARG A 131 -2.62 -8.94 1.29
C ARG A 131 -3.72 -8.13 0.62
N ARG A 132 -4.66 -8.83 0.00
CA ARG A 132 -5.96 -8.28 -0.36
C ARG A 132 -6.84 -8.10 0.88
N SER A 133 -7.94 -7.39 0.71
CA SER A 133 -8.95 -7.19 1.76
C SER A 133 -9.62 -8.49 2.22
N ASP A 134 -9.66 -9.52 1.38
CA ASP A 134 -10.16 -10.87 1.69
C ASP A 134 -9.12 -11.76 2.41
N GLY A 135 -7.91 -11.22 2.67
CA GLY A 135 -6.80 -11.93 3.31
C GLY A 135 -5.87 -12.68 2.35
N GLY A 136 -6.24 -12.82 1.08
CA GLY A 136 -5.41 -13.51 0.08
C GLY A 136 -4.09 -12.79 -0.19
N VAL A 137 -3.01 -13.54 -0.41
CA VAL A 137 -1.69 -12.99 -0.73
C VAL A 137 -1.64 -12.53 -2.19
N MET A 138 -1.14 -11.32 -2.44
CA MET A 138 -0.92 -10.75 -3.77
C MET A 138 0.56 -10.74 -4.17
N GLY A 139 1.45 -10.91 -3.20
CA GLY A 139 2.89 -10.80 -3.35
C GLY A 139 3.57 -10.59 -2.02
N THR A 140 4.81 -10.14 -2.05
CA THR A 140 5.60 -9.82 -0.85
C THR A 140 6.33 -8.50 -1.02
N PHE A 141 6.45 -7.75 0.08
CA PHE A 141 7.34 -6.61 0.22
C PHE A 141 8.53 -7.06 1.07
N ALA A 142 9.74 -6.77 0.63
CA ALA A 142 10.95 -7.12 1.37
C ALA A 142 11.90 -5.94 1.53
N ILE A 143 12.57 -5.91 2.68
CA ILE A 143 13.67 -5.01 3.02
C ILE A 143 14.93 -5.85 3.19
N TYR A 144 16.01 -5.44 2.54
CA TYR A 144 17.33 -6.06 2.64
C TYR A 144 18.30 -5.08 3.29
N HIS A 145 19.18 -5.62 4.13
CA HIS A 145 20.28 -4.87 4.77
C HIS A 145 21.62 -5.51 4.44
N ARG A 146 22.68 -4.70 4.49
CA ARG A 146 24.07 -5.15 4.29
C ARG A 146 24.71 -5.73 5.56
N SER A 147 24.00 -5.70 6.68
CA SER A 147 24.39 -6.28 7.96
C SER A 147 23.34 -7.26 8.47
N PRO A 148 23.72 -8.24 9.29
CA PRO A 148 22.75 -9.04 10.04
C PRO A 148 21.92 -8.17 10.99
N GLY A 149 20.62 -8.47 11.11
CA GLY A 149 19.74 -7.73 12.01
C GLY A 149 18.29 -8.21 11.95
N ALA A 150 17.53 -7.91 12.99
CA ALA A 150 16.11 -8.17 13.09
C ALA A 150 15.35 -6.85 13.28
N PRO A 151 14.09 -6.76 12.78
CA PRO A 151 13.34 -5.53 12.88
C PRO A 151 12.96 -5.20 14.33
N THR A 152 13.04 -3.93 14.66
CA THR A 152 12.52 -3.36 15.90
C THR A 152 10.99 -3.28 15.86
N ARG A 153 10.36 -3.04 17.01
CA ARG A 153 8.89 -2.87 17.08
C ARG A 153 8.37 -1.70 16.25
N ASP A 154 9.16 -0.64 16.12
CA ASP A 154 8.74 0.54 15.35
C ASP A 154 8.91 0.32 13.86
N GLU A 155 9.95 -0.40 13.44
CA GLU A 155 10.11 -0.87 12.05
C GLU A 155 8.98 -1.82 11.64
N LEU A 156 8.55 -2.74 12.51
CA LEU A 156 7.40 -3.60 12.23
C LEU A 156 6.12 -2.81 11.94
N LYS A 157 5.80 -1.78 12.74
CA LYS A 157 4.64 -0.90 12.51
C LYS A 157 4.76 -0.14 11.18
N LEU A 158 5.98 0.22 10.80
CA LEU A 158 6.25 0.92 9.56
C LEU A 158 6.13 -0.01 8.36
N ILE A 159 6.64 -1.22 8.46
CA ILE A 159 6.49 -2.28 7.45
C ILE A 159 5.00 -2.55 7.18
N ASP A 160 4.18 -2.71 8.21
CA ASP A 160 2.74 -2.89 8.06
C ASP A 160 2.08 -1.72 7.32
N PHE A 161 2.47 -0.48 7.66
CA PHE A 161 1.96 0.71 6.99
C PHE A 161 2.37 0.76 5.50
N ILE A 162 3.64 0.49 5.19
CA ILE A 162 4.16 0.43 3.80
C ILE A 162 3.41 -0.64 3.02
N THR A 163 3.29 -1.85 3.58
CA THR A 163 2.66 -3.00 2.94
C THR A 163 1.18 -2.72 2.62
N GLY A 164 0.46 -2.03 3.52
CA GLY A 164 -0.91 -1.58 3.30
C GLY A 164 -1.04 -0.57 2.15
N ASN A 165 -0.09 0.36 2.01
CA ASN A 165 -0.05 1.31 0.89
C ASN A 165 0.23 0.61 -0.44
N VAL A 166 1.19 -0.31 -0.46
CA VAL A 166 1.51 -1.14 -1.64
C VAL A 166 0.32 -2.00 -2.05
N ALA A 167 -0.38 -2.62 -1.11
CA ALA A 167 -1.57 -3.42 -1.38
C ALA A 167 -2.67 -2.60 -2.09
N ARG A 168 -2.92 -1.37 -1.64
CA ARG A 168 -3.85 -0.44 -2.31
C ARG A 168 -3.39 -0.12 -3.72
N THR A 169 -2.12 0.24 -3.89
CA THR A 169 -1.54 0.57 -5.21
C THR A 169 -1.73 -0.58 -6.20
N ILE A 170 -1.42 -1.81 -5.80
CA ILE A 170 -1.61 -3.00 -6.65
C ILE A 170 -3.09 -3.22 -6.97
N THR A 171 -3.98 -3.05 -5.99
CA THR A 171 -5.43 -3.20 -6.19
C THR A 171 -5.95 -2.16 -7.19
N TRP A 172 -5.54 -0.92 -7.07
CA TRP A 172 -5.92 0.18 -7.97
C TRP A 172 -5.39 -0.05 -9.39
N ALA A 173 -4.15 -0.47 -9.52
CA ALA A 173 -3.55 -0.74 -10.83
C ALA A 173 -4.19 -1.93 -11.57
N ARG A 174 -4.72 -2.90 -10.83
CA ARG A 174 -5.43 -4.05 -11.42
C ARG A 174 -6.82 -3.70 -11.94
N ASN A 175 -7.42 -2.62 -11.45
CA ASN A 175 -8.70 -2.11 -11.92
C ASN A 175 -8.70 -0.57 -11.99
N PRO A 176 -7.91 0.03 -12.91
CA PRO A 176 -7.68 1.47 -12.94
C PRO A 176 -8.96 2.27 -13.25
N HIS A 177 -9.83 1.78 -14.12
CA HIS A 177 -11.07 2.47 -14.47
C HIS A 177 -12.02 2.58 -13.28
N ALA A 178 -12.35 1.46 -12.64
CA ALA A 178 -13.22 1.47 -11.45
C ALA A 178 -12.61 2.28 -10.29
N THR A 179 -11.28 2.29 -10.17
CA THR A 179 -10.59 3.05 -9.13
C THR A 179 -10.65 4.54 -9.37
N VAL A 180 -10.41 5.00 -10.61
CA VAL A 180 -10.50 6.40 -10.98
C VAL A 180 -11.94 6.90 -10.81
N ASP A 181 -12.93 6.14 -11.28
CA ASP A 181 -14.34 6.47 -11.12
C ASP A 181 -14.74 6.58 -9.65
N ALA A 182 -14.33 5.62 -8.81
CA ALA A 182 -14.61 5.65 -7.38
C ALA A 182 -13.97 6.86 -6.69
N ILE A 183 -12.71 7.19 -7.00
CA ILE A 183 -11.98 8.30 -6.41
C ILE A 183 -12.55 9.67 -6.84
N GLU A 184 -13.04 9.79 -8.08
CA GLU A 184 -13.56 11.06 -8.59
C GLU A 184 -15.05 11.25 -8.32
N ILE A 185 -15.84 10.21 -8.52
CA ILE A 185 -17.30 10.30 -8.51
C ILE A 185 -17.83 10.24 -7.07
N LEU A 186 -17.30 9.32 -6.25
CA LEU A 186 -17.79 9.13 -4.89
C LEU A 186 -17.69 10.37 -4.01
N PRO A 187 -16.54 11.09 -3.94
CA PRO A 187 -16.46 12.32 -3.15
C PRO A 187 -17.39 13.43 -3.63
N LYS A 188 -17.59 13.55 -4.97
CA LYS A 188 -18.52 14.52 -5.54
C LYS A 188 -19.97 14.18 -5.20
N GLN A 189 -20.34 12.90 -5.26
CA GLN A 189 -21.67 12.44 -4.87
C GLN A 189 -21.93 12.68 -3.38
N ILE A 190 -20.96 12.36 -2.52
CA ILE A 190 -21.07 12.62 -1.08
C ILE A 190 -21.25 14.11 -0.80
N ALA A 191 -20.43 14.98 -1.41
CA ALA A 191 -20.56 16.42 -1.26
C ALA A 191 -21.93 16.94 -1.74
N ALA A 192 -22.44 16.40 -2.85
CA ALA A 192 -23.79 16.74 -3.33
C ALA A 192 -24.87 16.27 -2.37
N MET A 193 -24.76 15.06 -1.80
CA MET A 193 -25.70 14.55 -0.79
C MET A 193 -25.67 15.42 0.48
N GLN A 194 -24.48 15.78 0.97
CA GLN A 194 -24.33 16.67 2.13
C GLN A 194 -24.94 18.05 1.88
N ALA A 195 -24.75 18.61 0.68
CA ALA A 195 -25.37 19.90 0.31
C ALA A 195 -26.89 19.81 0.26
N VAL A 196 -27.45 18.73 -0.29
CA VAL A 196 -28.90 18.52 -0.35
C VAL A 196 -29.49 18.32 1.05
N THR A 197 -28.89 17.46 1.87
CA THR A 197 -29.36 17.22 3.24
C THR A 197 -29.25 18.48 4.10
N GLY A 198 -28.18 19.25 3.95
CA GLY A 198 -28.03 20.57 4.62
C GLY A 198 -29.09 21.58 4.20
N ALA A 199 -29.41 21.68 2.90
CA ALA A 199 -30.47 22.55 2.40
C ALA A 199 -31.86 22.16 2.92
N ILE A 200 -32.14 20.83 2.97
CA ILE A 200 -33.41 20.35 3.52
C ILE A 200 -33.51 20.68 5.03
N MET A 201 -32.43 20.53 5.79
CA MET A 201 -32.40 20.89 7.21
C MET A 201 -32.64 22.39 7.43
N GLN A 202 -32.07 23.27 6.61
CA GLN A 202 -32.26 24.73 6.70
C GLN A 202 -33.67 25.15 6.35
N HIS A 203 -34.36 24.48 5.44
CA HIS A 203 -35.70 24.79 4.97
C HIS A 203 -36.79 23.93 5.63
N GLY A 204 -36.42 23.09 6.60
CA GLY A 204 -37.26 22.06 7.24
C GLY A 204 -38.39 22.58 8.12
N ALA A 205 -38.74 23.87 8.07
CA ALA A 205 -39.91 24.43 8.77
C ALA A 205 -41.25 23.81 8.30
N ILE A 206 -41.27 23.12 7.18
CA ILE A 206 -42.46 22.49 6.58
C ILE A 206 -42.58 21.00 6.98
N LEU A 207 -41.50 20.41 7.54
CA LEU A 207 -41.48 18.99 7.92
C LEU A 207 -41.99 18.81 9.33
N GLY A 208 -42.96 17.90 9.52
CA GLY A 208 -43.34 17.43 10.84
C GLY A 208 -42.20 16.79 11.60
N GLU A 209 -42.41 16.44 12.87
CA GLU A 209 -41.40 15.90 13.76
C GLU A 209 -40.75 14.62 13.19
N GLU A 210 -41.53 13.66 12.67
CA GLU A 210 -41.06 12.45 12.00
C GLU A 210 -40.19 12.73 10.76
N GLY A 211 -40.52 13.78 9.99
CA GLY A 211 -39.74 14.18 8.83
C GLY A 211 -38.37 14.75 9.20
N ARG A 212 -38.27 15.47 10.33
CA ARG A 212 -37.00 16.00 10.85
C ARG A 212 -36.10 14.87 11.36
N GLU A 213 -36.65 13.94 12.15
CA GLU A 213 -35.91 12.77 12.65
C GLU A 213 -35.35 11.92 11.51
N ALA A 214 -36.15 11.69 10.45
CA ALA A 214 -35.69 10.95 9.27
C ALA A 214 -34.53 11.63 8.53
N ILE A 215 -34.56 12.95 8.44
CA ILE A 215 -33.49 13.72 7.80
C ILE A 215 -32.24 13.78 8.67
N GLU A 216 -32.36 13.95 9.98
CA GLU A 216 -31.24 13.90 10.91
C GLU A 216 -30.53 12.53 10.86
N ALA A 217 -31.30 11.43 10.76
CA ALA A 217 -30.77 10.09 10.56
C ALA A 217 -30.02 10.00 9.23
N LEU A 218 -30.58 10.51 8.14
CA LEU A 218 -29.94 10.52 6.82
C LEU A 218 -28.65 11.35 6.81
N VAL A 219 -28.63 12.53 7.43
CA VAL A 219 -27.40 13.36 7.57
C VAL A 219 -26.32 12.55 8.26
N LYS A 220 -26.66 11.90 9.38
CA LYS A 220 -25.72 11.07 10.16
C LYS A 220 -25.15 9.90 9.34
N ASP A 221 -25.98 9.27 8.52
CA ASP A 221 -25.55 8.16 7.66
C ASP A 221 -24.64 8.65 6.53
N VAL A 222 -24.95 9.80 5.91
CA VAL A 222 -24.12 10.42 4.87
C VAL A 222 -22.76 10.85 5.44
N ASP A 223 -22.73 11.43 6.63
CA ASP A 223 -21.49 11.83 7.29
C ASP A 223 -20.63 10.62 7.68
N LYS A 224 -21.26 9.58 8.21
CA LYS A 224 -20.58 8.30 8.49
C LYS A 224 -19.99 7.68 7.24
N PHE A 225 -20.73 7.70 6.12
CA PHE A 225 -20.23 7.21 4.84
C PHE A 225 -19.08 8.09 4.32
N ALA A 226 -19.17 9.41 4.46
CA ALA A 226 -18.07 10.33 4.15
C ALA A 226 -16.81 10.04 4.97
N GLU A 227 -16.94 9.71 6.26
CA GLU A 227 -15.82 9.29 7.11
C GLU A 227 -15.18 7.97 6.63
N ILE A 228 -15.98 6.98 6.25
CA ILE A 228 -15.49 5.71 5.70
C ILE A 228 -14.70 5.96 4.41
N VAL A 229 -15.22 6.79 3.50
CA VAL A 229 -14.54 7.12 2.24
C VAL A 229 -13.24 7.88 2.51
N ARG A 230 -13.23 8.83 3.45
CA ARG A 230 -12.00 9.53 3.87
C ARG A 230 -10.98 8.60 4.52
N ALA A 231 -11.44 7.66 5.36
CA ALA A 231 -10.57 6.68 6.02
C ALA A 231 -9.88 5.72 5.03
N GLN A 232 -10.47 5.52 3.85
CA GLN A 232 -9.86 4.78 2.76
C GLN A 232 -8.85 5.61 1.94
N ASN A 233 -8.52 6.83 2.40
CA ASN A 233 -7.60 7.78 1.75
C ASN A 233 -7.99 8.10 0.28
N PHE A 234 -9.27 8.14 -0.05
CA PHE A 234 -9.69 8.79 -1.27
C PHE A 234 -9.45 10.30 -1.13
N PRO A 235 -8.75 10.95 -2.07
CA PRO A 235 -8.56 12.40 -2.02
C PRO A 235 -9.92 13.09 -2.14
N VAL A 236 -10.36 13.70 -1.06
CA VAL A 236 -11.55 14.59 -1.09
C VAL A 236 -11.12 15.89 -1.74
N PRO A 237 -11.80 16.39 -2.78
CA PRO A 237 -11.53 17.72 -3.32
C PRO A 237 -11.65 18.76 -2.22
N ALA A 238 -10.68 19.69 -2.15
CA ALA A 238 -10.80 20.84 -1.25
C ALA A 238 -12.11 21.59 -1.58
N GLU A 239 -12.83 22.01 -0.53
CA GLU A 239 -14.03 22.82 -0.71
C GLU A 239 -13.74 24.03 -1.62
N PRO A 240 -14.61 24.34 -2.58
CA PRO A 240 -14.45 25.54 -3.37
C PRO A 240 -14.45 26.74 -2.41
N ARG A 241 -13.35 27.51 -2.41
CA ARG A 241 -13.29 28.75 -1.63
C ARG A 241 -14.49 29.61 -2.03
N PRO A 242 -15.21 30.18 -1.07
CA PRO A 242 -16.27 31.12 -1.40
C PRO A 242 -15.65 32.24 -2.24
N GLN A 243 -16.18 32.43 -3.44
CA GLN A 243 -15.81 33.56 -4.27
C GLN A 243 -16.20 34.81 -3.49
N SER A 244 -15.19 35.56 -3.05
CA SER A 244 -15.39 36.92 -2.47
C SER A 244 -16.04 37.78 -3.51
N ALA A 245 -17.26 38.28 -3.17
CA ALA A 245 -17.97 39.29 -3.92
C ALA A 245 -17.23 40.64 -3.85
#